data_3222da1f855fc0dd1812bf0506b71c5a
#
_entry.id   3222da1f855fc0dd1812bf0506b71c5a
#
_cell.length_a   1.000
_cell.length_b   1.000
_cell.length_c   1.000
_cell.angle_alpha   90.00
_cell.angle_beta   90.00
_cell.angle_gamma   90.00
#
_symmetry.space_group_name_H-M   'P 1'
#
loop_
_entity.id
_entity.type
_entity.pdbx_description
1 polymer ?
#
loop_
_entity_poly.entity_id
_entity_poly.type
_entity_poly.pdbx_seq_one_letter_code
_entity_poly.pdbx_strand_id
1 'polypeptide(L)'
;MSAIAGSEFLQAGVLVALVVACALPLSGYLVDVMEGRPLLIRRALGLLERSACRLVGAREDDGMDWRRFLASALAFTAVSFIGLFILLICQGALPWNPEGFPGLALDTAFNMTASFVTNTNWQPIAGETNLSYFSQ
;
A
#
# COMPACT_ATOMS: atom_id res chain seq x y z
N MET A 1 -3.12 -21.68 35.00
CA MET A 1 -3.93 -20.67 34.29
C MET A 1 -3.49 -19.22 34.59
N SER A 2 -3.03 -18.86 35.76
CA SER A 2 -2.63 -17.47 36.11
C SER A 2 -1.34 -16.98 35.43
N ALA A 3 -0.37 -17.84 35.12
CA ALA A 3 0.89 -17.45 34.51
C ALA A 3 0.74 -17.13 32.99
N ILE A 4 -0.18 -17.80 32.32
CA ILE A 4 -0.46 -17.57 30.89
C ILE A 4 -1.16 -16.21 30.70
N ALA A 5 -2.14 -15.90 31.55
CA ALA A 5 -2.81 -14.60 31.52
C ALA A 5 -1.84 -13.43 31.77
N GLY A 6 -0.88 -13.60 32.69
CA GLY A 6 0.14 -12.57 32.95
C GLY A 6 1.05 -12.27 31.77
N SER A 7 1.40 -13.30 30.99
CA SER A 7 2.22 -13.11 29.78
C SER A 7 1.44 -12.42 28.63
N GLU A 8 0.16 -12.68 28.51
CA GLU A 8 -0.69 -12.03 27.47
C GLU A 8 -0.88 -10.54 27.77
N PHE A 9 -1.13 -10.17 29.03
CA PHE A 9 -1.21 -8.77 29.42
C PHE A 9 0.12 -8.03 29.25
N LEU A 10 1.23 -8.69 29.55
CA LEU A 10 2.57 -8.13 29.32
C LEU A 10 2.83 -7.90 27.83
N GLN A 11 2.51 -8.87 26.98
CA GLN A 11 2.65 -8.76 25.52
C GLN A 11 1.79 -7.62 24.96
N ALA A 12 0.52 -7.54 25.40
CA ALA A 12 -0.36 -6.45 25.00
C ALA A 12 0.18 -5.08 25.43
N GLY A 13 0.67 -4.99 26.67
CA GLY A 13 1.28 -3.76 27.20
C GLY A 13 2.54 -3.34 26.44
N VAL A 14 3.42 -4.28 26.12
CA VAL A 14 4.62 -4.04 25.30
C VAL A 14 4.24 -3.59 23.89
N LEU A 15 3.24 -4.25 23.27
CA LEU A 15 2.77 -3.86 21.94
C LEU A 15 2.23 -2.42 21.93
N VAL A 16 1.37 -2.07 22.88
CA VAL A 16 0.81 -0.71 22.98
C VAL A 16 1.92 0.30 23.24
N ALA A 17 2.86 0.01 24.13
CA ALA A 17 4.00 0.90 24.40
C ALA A 17 4.87 1.11 23.15
N LEU A 18 5.13 0.06 22.38
CA LEU A 18 5.86 0.12 21.10
C LEU A 18 5.12 0.97 20.07
N VAL A 19 3.82 0.77 19.90
CA VAL A 19 2.99 1.56 18.97
C VAL A 19 3.03 3.03 19.36
N VAL A 20 2.84 3.38 20.62
CA VAL A 20 2.91 4.77 21.10
C VAL A 20 4.30 5.36 20.91
N ALA A 21 5.36 4.61 21.25
CA ALA A 21 6.74 5.06 21.07
C ALA A 21 7.10 5.33 19.59
N CYS A 22 6.54 4.56 18.66
CA CYS A 22 6.73 4.79 17.23
C CYS A 22 5.83 5.90 16.69
N ALA A 23 4.62 6.05 17.22
CA ALA A 23 3.66 7.05 16.74
C ALA A 23 4.14 8.50 16.98
N LEU A 24 4.80 8.77 18.11
CA LEU A 24 5.29 10.10 18.44
C LEU A 24 6.31 10.64 17.42
N PRO A 25 7.42 9.95 17.11
CA PRO A 25 8.37 10.41 16.10
C PRO A 25 7.77 10.40 14.69
N LEU A 26 6.88 9.45 14.38
CA LEU A 26 6.20 9.37 13.10
C LEU A 26 5.26 10.56 12.88
N SER A 27 4.53 10.97 13.92
CA SER A 27 3.64 12.13 13.81
C SER A 27 4.42 13.42 13.56
N GLY A 28 5.55 13.62 14.24
CA GLY A 28 6.45 14.75 13.98
C GLY A 28 6.99 14.75 12.54
N TYR A 29 7.41 13.58 12.07
CA TYR A 29 7.86 13.41 10.69
C TYR A 29 6.77 13.75 9.67
N LEU A 30 5.53 13.27 9.88
CA LEU A 30 4.40 13.56 9.00
C LEU A 30 4.08 15.07 8.97
N VAL A 31 4.09 15.73 10.12
CA VAL A 31 3.91 17.20 10.19
C VAL A 31 4.98 17.91 9.38
N ASP A 32 6.26 17.56 9.56
CA ASP A 32 7.35 18.15 8.82
C ASP A 32 7.26 17.95 7.30
N VAL A 33 6.77 16.78 6.87
CA VAL A 33 6.48 16.49 5.45
C VAL A 33 5.35 17.37 4.94
N MET A 34 4.24 17.46 5.68
CA MET A 34 3.07 18.24 5.29
C MET A 34 3.34 19.75 5.27
N GLU A 35 4.18 20.26 6.18
CA GLU A 35 4.58 21.65 6.23
C GLU A 35 5.73 22.00 5.27
N GLY A 36 6.22 21.03 4.49
CA GLY A 36 7.30 21.25 3.53
C GLY A 36 8.67 21.55 4.14
N ARG A 37 8.87 21.20 5.43
CA ARG A 37 10.15 21.44 6.12
C ARG A 37 11.29 20.62 5.50
N PRO A 38 12.54 21.14 5.47
CA PRO A 38 13.66 20.45 4.87
C PRO A 38 14.08 19.23 5.70
N LEU A 39 13.67 18.04 5.27
CA LEU A 39 14.08 16.76 5.83
C LEU A 39 15.28 16.22 5.05
N LEU A 40 16.19 15.50 5.73
CA LEU A 40 17.32 14.79 5.09
C LEU A 40 16.83 13.82 4.00
N ILE A 41 15.71 13.16 4.25
CA ILE A 41 15.05 12.23 3.31
C ILE A 41 14.57 12.97 2.05
N ARG A 42 14.09 14.21 2.18
CA ARG A 42 13.64 15.02 1.03
C ARG A 42 14.81 15.36 0.08
N ARG A 43 16.03 15.47 0.59
CA ARG A 43 17.23 15.64 -0.26
C ARG A 43 17.52 14.40 -1.10
N ALA A 44 17.36 13.21 -0.53
CA ALA A 44 17.59 11.94 -1.23
C ALA A 44 16.44 11.62 -2.19
N LEU A 45 15.18 11.82 -1.78
CA LEU A 45 13.99 11.53 -2.58
C LEU A 45 13.57 12.66 -3.53
N GLY A 46 14.10 13.87 -3.38
CA GLY A 46 13.74 15.03 -4.18
C GLY A 46 14.08 14.91 -5.68
N LEU A 47 14.99 14.01 -6.04
CA LEU A 47 15.23 13.64 -7.44
C LEU A 47 14.07 12.80 -7.99
N LEU A 48 13.60 11.82 -7.21
CA LEU A 48 12.46 10.97 -7.58
C LEU A 48 11.17 11.77 -7.64
N GLU A 49 10.93 12.62 -6.65
CA GLU A 49 9.79 13.53 -6.57
C GLU A 49 9.73 14.46 -7.78
N ARG A 50 10.83 15.17 -8.08
CA ARG A 50 10.93 16.04 -9.25
C ARG A 50 10.78 15.29 -10.57
N SER A 51 11.31 14.09 -10.67
CA SER A 51 11.15 13.25 -11.86
C SER A 51 9.71 12.80 -12.03
N ALA A 52 9.04 12.38 -10.96
CA ALA A 52 7.64 12.00 -10.96
C ALA A 52 6.75 13.20 -11.31
N CYS A 53 6.96 14.37 -10.69
CA CYS A 53 6.22 15.59 -11.00
C CYS A 53 6.39 16.03 -12.46
N ARG A 54 7.61 15.92 -13.01
CA ARG A 54 7.84 16.21 -14.44
C ARG A 54 7.13 15.23 -15.35
N LEU A 55 7.11 13.95 -15.02
CA LEU A 55 6.46 12.90 -15.81
C LEU A 55 4.94 13.11 -15.88
N VAL A 56 4.36 13.56 -14.77
CA VAL A 56 2.91 13.82 -14.64
C VAL A 56 2.54 15.25 -15.04
N GLY A 57 3.53 16.14 -15.25
CA GLY A 57 3.29 17.55 -15.57
C GLY A 57 2.71 18.36 -14.39
N ALA A 58 2.87 17.88 -13.17
CA ALA A 58 2.40 18.54 -11.96
C ALA A 58 3.43 19.58 -11.47
N ARG A 59 2.94 20.74 -10.99
CA ARG A 59 3.75 21.75 -10.31
C ARG A 59 3.38 21.76 -8.83
N GLU A 60 4.37 21.90 -7.96
CA GLU A 60 4.16 21.91 -6.51
C GLU A 60 3.21 23.03 -6.04
N ASP A 61 3.13 24.14 -6.78
CA ASP A 61 2.34 25.33 -6.42
C ASP A 61 0.95 25.39 -7.09
N ASP A 62 0.63 24.47 -7.99
CA ASP A 62 -0.66 24.45 -8.66
C ASP A 62 -1.73 23.81 -7.76
N GLY A 63 -2.55 24.62 -7.10
CA GLY A 63 -3.77 24.16 -6.44
C GLY A 63 -4.65 23.42 -7.44
N MET A 64 -5.04 22.16 -7.13
CA MET A 64 -5.95 21.42 -7.98
C MET A 64 -7.40 21.83 -7.73
N ASP A 65 -8.14 22.18 -8.81
CA ASP A 65 -9.60 22.22 -8.79
C ASP A 65 -10.15 20.80 -8.49
N TRP A 66 -11.28 20.71 -7.81
CA TRP A 66 -11.93 19.45 -7.43
C TRP A 66 -12.12 18.48 -8.60
N ARG A 67 -12.38 18.98 -9.80
CA ARG A 67 -12.55 18.18 -11.03
C ARG A 67 -11.25 17.50 -11.45
N ARG A 68 -10.16 18.25 -11.40
CA ARG A 68 -8.81 17.70 -11.70
C ARG A 68 -8.40 16.68 -10.65
N PHE A 69 -8.67 16.98 -9.37
CA PHE A 69 -8.42 16.03 -8.28
C PHE A 69 -9.22 14.74 -8.49
N LEU A 70 -10.52 14.84 -8.75
CA LEU A 70 -11.37 13.68 -9.01
C LEU A 70 -10.88 12.86 -10.21
N ALA A 71 -10.58 13.53 -11.32
CA ALA A 71 -10.08 12.87 -12.53
C ALA A 71 -8.75 12.14 -12.25
N SER A 72 -7.83 12.76 -11.51
CA SER A 72 -6.55 12.16 -11.13
C SER A 72 -6.74 10.96 -10.20
N ALA A 73 -7.63 11.07 -9.22
CA ALA A 73 -7.96 9.98 -8.30
C ALA A 73 -8.58 8.79 -9.05
N LEU A 74 -9.53 9.05 -9.95
CA LEU A 74 -10.13 7.99 -10.77
C LEU A 74 -9.13 7.35 -11.73
N ALA A 75 -8.25 8.15 -12.35
CA ALA A 75 -7.21 7.63 -13.23
C ALA A 75 -6.22 6.75 -12.44
N PHE A 76 -5.78 7.21 -11.27
CA PHE A 76 -4.92 6.41 -10.39
C PHE A 76 -5.59 5.09 -9.97
N THR A 77 -6.85 5.15 -9.58
CA THR A 77 -7.64 3.96 -9.21
C THR A 77 -7.76 2.99 -10.39
N ALA A 78 -8.05 3.50 -11.59
CA ALA A 78 -8.16 2.68 -12.80
C ALA A 78 -6.83 2.01 -13.18
N VAL A 79 -5.72 2.76 -13.14
CA VAL A 79 -4.38 2.22 -13.41
C VAL A 79 -4.00 1.17 -12.37
N SER A 80 -4.24 1.43 -11.09
CA SER A 80 -3.99 0.48 -10.01
C SER A 80 -4.82 -0.79 -10.17
N PHE A 81 -6.10 -0.64 -10.55
CA PHE A 81 -6.98 -1.77 -10.82
C PHE A 81 -6.46 -2.62 -11.97
N ILE A 82 -6.18 -2.02 -13.11
CA ILE A 82 -5.67 -2.73 -14.30
C ILE A 82 -4.34 -3.42 -13.98
N GLY A 83 -3.42 -2.72 -13.31
CA GLY A 83 -2.13 -3.27 -12.93
C GLY A 83 -2.23 -4.49 -12.02
N LEU A 84 -3.02 -4.39 -10.95
CA LEU A 84 -3.24 -5.51 -10.02
C LEU A 84 -3.99 -6.66 -10.69
N PHE A 85 -5.01 -6.37 -11.51
CA PHE A 85 -5.75 -7.38 -12.23
C PHE A 85 -4.85 -8.19 -13.17
N ILE A 86 -4.02 -7.51 -13.97
CA ILE A 86 -3.05 -8.17 -14.85
C ILE A 86 -2.04 -8.99 -14.04
N LEU A 87 -1.54 -8.46 -12.93
CA LEU A 87 -0.60 -9.16 -12.06
C LEU A 87 -1.21 -10.48 -11.58
N LEU A 88 -2.45 -10.48 -11.11
CA LEU A 88 -3.12 -11.67 -10.58
C LEU A 88 -3.41 -12.73 -11.66
N ILE A 89 -3.82 -12.34 -12.85
CA ILE A 89 -4.06 -13.29 -13.94
C ILE A 89 -2.77 -13.83 -14.55
N CYS A 90 -1.68 -13.06 -14.48
CA CYS A 90 -0.37 -13.44 -15.02
C CYS A 90 0.57 -14.05 -13.98
N GLN A 91 0.13 -14.24 -12.71
CA GLN A 91 1.03 -14.69 -11.64
C GLN A 91 1.77 -16.00 -11.93
N GLY A 92 1.18 -16.90 -12.72
CA GLY A 92 1.82 -18.15 -13.09
C GLY A 92 3.09 -17.98 -13.94
N ALA A 93 3.25 -16.83 -14.63
CA ALA A 93 4.42 -16.47 -15.41
C ALA A 93 5.42 -15.58 -14.65
N LEU A 94 5.07 -15.13 -13.45
CA LEU A 94 5.89 -14.22 -12.65
C LEU A 94 7.00 -14.99 -11.87
N PRO A 95 8.12 -14.33 -11.56
CA PRO A 95 9.16 -14.89 -10.71
C PRO A 95 8.63 -15.08 -9.28
N TRP A 96 9.40 -15.86 -8.48
CA TRP A 96 9.07 -16.19 -7.08
C TRP A 96 7.73 -16.91 -6.89
N ASN A 97 7.47 -17.86 -7.79
CA ASN A 97 6.34 -18.78 -7.70
C ASN A 97 6.85 -20.24 -7.52
N PRO A 98 7.47 -20.59 -6.37
CA PRO A 98 8.07 -21.91 -6.17
C PRO A 98 7.03 -23.03 -6.13
N GLU A 99 5.79 -22.73 -5.77
CA GLU A 99 4.70 -23.70 -5.70
C GLU A 99 3.97 -23.88 -7.05
N GLY A 100 4.31 -23.05 -8.05
CA GLY A 100 3.75 -23.17 -9.40
C GLY A 100 2.26 -22.79 -9.47
N PHE A 101 1.79 -21.87 -8.64
CA PHE A 101 0.41 -21.42 -8.70
C PHE A 101 0.07 -20.87 -10.08
N PRO A 102 -1.04 -21.31 -10.70
CA PRO A 102 -1.52 -20.76 -11.96
C PRO A 102 -2.04 -19.34 -11.79
N GLY A 103 -2.25 -18.62 -12.89
CA GLY A 103 -2.99 -17.36 -12.87
C GLY A 103 -4.40 -17.56 -12.28
N LEU A 104 -4.89 -16.55 -11.57
CA LEU A 104 -6.24 -16.61 -11.02
C LEU A 104 -7.29 -16.58 -12.13
N ALA A 105 -8.42 -17.23 -11.88
CA ALA A 105 -9.60 -17.10 -12.74
C ALA A 105 -10.06 -15.64 -12.81
N LEU A 106 -10.59 -15.22 -13.96
CA LEU A 106 -10.92 -13.80 -14.20
C LEU A 106 -11.89 -13.21 -13.19
N ASP A 107 -12.90 -13.96 -12.78
CA ASP A 107 -13.87 -13.57 -11.77
C ASP A 107 -13.24 -13.37 -10.39
N THR A 108 -12.40 -14.29 -10.00
CA THR A 108 -11.65 -14.24 -8.73
C THR A 108 -10.64 -13.09 -8.73
N ALA A 109 -9.89 -12.94 -9.82
CA ALA A 109 -8.93 -11.84 -9.98
C ALA A 109 -9.65 -10.48 -9.96
N PHE A 110 -10.80 -10.35 -10.62
CA PHE A 110 -11.62 -9.14 -10.61
C PHE A 110 -12.10 -8.81 -9.19
N ASN A 111 -12.65 -9.78 -8.49
CA ASN A 111 -13.16 -9.62 -7.12
C ASN A 111 -12.05 -9.18 -6.17
N MET A 112 -10.89 -9.86 -6.21
CA MET A 112 -9.75 -9.50 -5.38
C MET A 112 -9.25 -8.10 -5.71
N THR A 113 -9.08 -7.78 -6.98
CA THR A 113 -8.62 -6.47 -7.42
C THR A 113 -9.56 -5.37 -6.93
N ALA A 114 -10.87 -5.55 -7.10
CA ALA A 114 -11.87 -4.61 -6.62
C ALA A 114 -11.77 -4.43 -5.10
N SER A 115 -11.65 -5.52 -4.36
CA SER A 115 -11.54 -5.48 -2.91
C SER A 115 -10.29 -4.72 -2.42
N PHE A 116 -9.13 -4.96 -3.01
CA PHE A 116 -7.89 -4.28 -2.63
C PHE A 116 -7.89 -2.82 -3.03
N VAL A 117 -8.27 -2.50 -4.26
CA VAL A 117 -8.23 -1.12 -4.78
C VAL A 117 -9.25 -0.23 -4.09
N THR A 118 -10.40 -0.78 -3.68
CA THR A 118 -11.41 -0.03 -2.91
C THR A 118 -11.18 -0.08 -1.39
N ASN A 119 -10.10 -0.74 -0.95
CA ASN A 119 -9.79 -0.92 0.47
C ASN A 119 -10.90 -1.62 1.29
N THR A 120 -11.68 -2.48 0.64
CA THR A 120 -12.73 -3.27 1.29
C THR A 120 -12.13 -4.45 2.07
N ASN A 121 -10.99 -4.96 1.60
CA ASN A 121 -10.24 -6.08 2.20
C ASN A 121 -11.03 -7.38 2.38
N TRP A 122 -12.06 -7.58 1.59
CA TRP A 122 -12.78 -8.85 1.54
C TRP A 122 -12.20 -9.74 0.44
N GLN A 123 -11.79 -10.94 0.79
CA GLN A 123 -11.11 -11.86 -0.12
C GLN A 123 -11.91 -13.16 -0.26
N PRO A 124 -12.16 -13.61 -1.50
CA PRO A 124 -12.84 -14.90 -1.73
C PRO A 124 -11.90 -16.09 -1.54
N ILE A 125 -10.60 -15.88 -1.45
CA ILE A 125 -9.55 -16.91 -1.33
C ILE A 125 -8.54 -16.53 -0.24
N ALA A 126 -7.87 -17.53 0.31
CA ALA A 126 -6.72 -17.33 1.18
C ALA A 126 -5.47 -17.09 0.33
N GLY A 127 -4.74 -16.00 0.59
CA GLY A 127 -3.55 -15.63 -0.17
C GLY A 127 -2.47 -16.71 -0.14
N GLU A 128 -2.27 -17.32 1.02
CA GLU A 128 -1.24 -18.34 1.26
C GLU A 128 -1.41 -19.60 0.40
N THR A 129 -2.63 -19.90 -0.04
CA THR A 129 -2.93 -21.11 -0.81
C THR A 129 -3.13 -20.88 -2.31
N ASN A 130 -3.18 -19.63 -2.76
CA ASN A 130 -3.54 -19.30 -4.13
C ASN A 130 -2.66 -18.24 -4.78
N LEU A 131 -1.87 -17.51 -3.99
CA LEU A 131 -1.02 -16.43 -4.49
C LEU A 131 0.47 -16.80 -4.40
N SER A 132 1.21 -16.48 -5.46
CA SER A 132 2.68 -16.54 -5.43
C SER A 132 3.25 -15.47 -4.49
N TYR A 133 4.50 -15.63 -4.06
CA TYR A 133 5.17 -14.61 -3.22
C TYR A 133 5.26 -13.24 -3.90
N PHE A 134 5.23 -13.20 -5.23
CA PHE A 134 5.23 -11.94 -5.96
C PHE A 134 3.85 -11.27 -5.96
N SER A 135 2.77 -12.04 -5.82
CA SER A 135 1.38 -11.58 -5.88
C SER A 135 0.79 -11.29 -4.50
N GLN A 136 1.45 -11.72 -3.42
CA GLN A 136 1.11 -11.41 -2.04
C GLN A 136 1.57 -10.01 -1.67
#